data_2d54ca10952931977317356fba7ef225
#
_entry.id   2d54ca10952931977317356fba7ef225
#
_cell.length_a   1.000
_cell.length_b   1.000
_cell.length_c   1.000
_cell.angle_alpha   90.00
_cell.angle_beta   90.00
_cell.angle_gamma   90.00
#
_symmetry.space_group_name_H-M   'P 1'
#
loop_
_entity.id
_entity.type
_entity.pdbx_description
1 polymer ?
#
loop_
_entity_poly.entity_id
_entity_poly.type
_entity_poly.pdbx_seq_one_letter_code
_entity_poly.pdbx_strand_id
1 'polypeptide(L)'
;MSVKHNLFINRIAALTVLLCLPVCVSAQKYDRLLKRNLWNDGSNMAALRLDSLDFSEASLSFAYTGGDFRNYNQSSSDLSGGALARSVNHLDKFSMTGTFGFSDTESRGMCGSMFIDPGYFPIDVSEFTPGRKSFQKYLVSGGISVPLSSGWMIGASLDFKSANAAKRKDLRYTGYKLDMEFSPSVVYATEGFAAGLSLKVGRNTEIINAEQIGTSDTAPMAFLDEGLWLGNYQTWTGSGVHLKEPGVNGLPVYKNTLGAAVQFAAGGLFAEFGFDYFRAEVGERQNVWYRFRGPECSMKLDYRFGKNTLRGYVLYEYGTNRKSVLDKVTSGGVTLVKEYGSNKIRETGILNVGVSYEWTNDAMVFGAGVSFLDRRDVVSVRYPFVSGRELMSGDVRAYATLPFGKWEIGGEIGFMAGRANDSEWTVSEVDSDVKAPFRHGELYSVAREYETIPRIDAGLGVTRYFRKGLFAAVRGSMTKAFSPEEIPGSWRYCAGMEFGLTF
;
A
#
# COMPACT_ATOMS: atom_id res chain seq x y z
N MET A 1 31.24 -3.39 -45.60
CA MET A 1 29.93 -3.94 -45.14
C MET A 1 29.71 -3.90 -43.64
N SER A 2 30.71 -3.55 -42.86
CA SER A 2 30.68 -3.57 -41.36
C SER A 2 30.09 -2.30 -40.67
N VAL A 3 30.13 -1.13 -41.31
CA VAL A 3 29.70 0.15 -40.69
C VAL A 3 28.18 0.31 -40.64
N LYS A 4 27.46 -0.25 -41.62
CA LYS A 4 25.97 -0.17 -41.66
C LYS A 4 25.29 -1.08 -40.61
N HIS A 5 25.96 -2.16 -40.22
CA HIS A 5 25.42 -3.10 -39.23
C HIS A 5 25.49 -2.51 -37.80
N ASN A 6 26.57 -1.79 -37.47
CA ASN A 6 26.71 -1.14 -36.16
C ASN A 6 25.75 0.05 -35.97
N LEU A 7 25.40 0.78 -37.04
CA LEU A 7 24.42 1.86 -36.98
C LEU A 7 22.98 1.35 -36.79
N PHE A 8 22.68 0.17 -37.32
CA PHE A 8 21.37 -0.47 -37.15
C PHE A 8 21.20 -1.05 -35.74
N ILE A 9 22.24 -1.70 -35.21
CA ILE A 9 22.28 -2.23 -33.85
C ILE A 9 22.22 -1.09 -32.83
N ASN A 10 22.93 0.01 -33.03
CA ASN A 10 22.88 1.19 -32.15
C ASN A 10 21.53 1.92 -32.20
N ARG A 11 20.82 1.90 -33.33
CA ARG A 11 19.47 2.44 -33.44
C ARG A 11 18.42 1.55 -32.77
N ILE A 12 18.57 0.23 -32.87
CA ILE A 12 17.72 -0.73 -32.14
C ILE A 12 18.02 -0.64 -30.65
N ALA A 13 19.27 -0.57 -30.22
CA ALA A 13 19.65 -0.38 -28.83
C ALA A 13 19.13 0.97 -28.27
N ALA A 14 19.23 2.07 -29.03
CA ALA A 14 18.64 3.35 -28.64
C ALA A 14 17.11 3.32 -28.60
N LEU A 15 16.45 2.60 -29.51
CA LEU A 15 15.00 2.40 -29.47
C LEU A 15 14.58 1.50 -28.31
N THR A 16 15.39 0.48 -27.98
CA THR A 16 15.17 -0.42 -26.85
C THR A 16 15.40 0.30 -25.51
N VAL A 17 16.38 1.19 -25.43
CA VAL A 17 16.61 2.06 -24.26
C VAL A 17 15.48 3.09 -24.10
N LEU A 18 14.92 3.63 -25.19
CA LEU A 18 13.74 4.51 -25.14
C LEU A 18 12.45 3.74 -24.75
N LEU A 19 12.40 2.43 -24.97
CA LEU A 19 11.28 1.55 -24.62
C LEU A 19 11.37 1.01 -23.19
N CYS A 20 12.49 1.25 -22.48
CA CYS A 20 12.78 0.69 -21.17
C CYS A 20 12.70 1.73 -20.03
N LEU A 21 11.98 2.85 -20.21
CA LEU A 21 11.74 3.80 -19.12
C LEU A 21 10.32 3.60 -18.58
N PRO A 22 10.18 3.15 -17.36
CA PRO A 22 8.89 2.78 -16.75
C PRO A 22 8.25 3.85 -15.86
N VAL A 23 7.00 4.23 -16.06
CA VAL A 23 6.16 5.02 -15.14
C VAL A 23 4.81 4.36 -14.92
N CYS A 24 4.45 4.14 -13.67
CA CYS A 24 3.06 3.96 -13.28
C CYS A 24 2.35 5.32 -13.24
N VAL A 25 2.13 5.93 -14.39
CA VAL A 25 1.17 7.04 -14.49
C VAL A 25 -0.12 6.40 -14.98
N SER A 26 -1.07 6.20 -14.06
CA SER A 26 -2.41 5.67 -14.36
C SER A 26 -3.09 6.53 -15.43
N ALA A 27 -4.18 6.03 -16.02
CA ALA A 27 -4.96 6.75 -17.02
C ALA A 27 -5.27 8.18 -16.52
N GLN A 28 -4.40 9.10 -16.88
CA GLN A 28 -4.30 10.43 -16.24
C GLN A 28 -5.54 11.29 -16.46
N LYS A 29 -6.34 10.95 -17.49
CA LYS A 29 -7.51 11.74 -17.83
C LYS A 29 -8.59 11.64 -16.76
N TYR A 30 -8.92 10.44 -16.29
CA TYR A 30 -9.93 10.25 -15.24
C TYR A 30 -9.49 10.91 -13.93
N ASP A 31 -8.28 10.64 -13.47
CA ASP A 31 -7.77 11.19 -12.21
C ASP A 31 -7.65 12.72 -12.25
N ARG A 32 -7.27 13.29 -13.40
CA ARG A 32 -7.26 14.75 -13.61
C ARG A 32 -8.64 15.37 -13.58
N LEU A 33 -9.61 14.67 -14.18
CA LEU A 33 -10.99 15.15 -14.18
C LEU A 33 -11.59 15.14 -12.78
N LEU A 34 -11.35 14.08 -12.01
CA LEU A 34 -11.78 14.03 -10.61
C LEU A 34 -11.15 15.13 -9.77
N LYS A 35 -9.84 15.40 -9.93
CA LYS A 35 -9.12 16.47 -9.22
C LYS A 35 -9.58 17.89 -9.56
N ARG A 36 -10.46 18.08 -10.57
CA ARG A 36 -11.06 19.41 -10.86
C ARG A 36 -11.97 19.89 -9.75
N ASN A 37 -12.61 18.97 -9.03
CA ASN A 37 -13.40 19.31 -7.84
C ASN A 37 -12.61 18.88 -6.59
N LEU A 38 -12.37 19.82 -5.67
CA LEU A 38 -11.62 19.57 -4.44
C LEU A 38 -12.29 18.54 -3.52
N TRP A 39 -13.63 18.43 -3.60
CA TRP A 39 -14.40 17.45 -2.83
C TRP A 39 -14.18 16.00 -3.29
N ASN A 40 -13.83 15.78 -4.56
CA ASN A 40 -13.57 14.43 -5.08
C ASN A 40 -12.29 13.81 -4.51
N ASP A 41 -11.44 14.62 -3.90
CA ASP A 41 -10.24 14.19 -3.19
C ASP A 41 -10.51 13.89 -1.70
N GLY A 42 -11.69 14.23 -1.18
CA GLY A 42 -12.11 13.99 0.20
C GLY A 42 -12.82 12.65 0.39
N SER A 43 -13.06 12.31 1.67
CA SER A 43 -13.71 11.05 2.08
C SER A 43 -15.25 11.09 2.01
N ASN A 44 -15.86 12.23 1.62
CA ASN A 44 -17.30 12.45 1.72
C ASN A 44 -18.05 12.16 0.41
N MET A 45 -18.70 11.01 0.34
CA MET A 45 -19.44 10.59 -0.86
C MET A 45 -20.67 11.45 -1.16
N ALA A 46 -21.27 12.09 -0.16
CA ALA A 46 -22.42 12.99 -0.39
C ALA A 46 -22.02 14.18 -1.28
N ALA A 47 -20.76 14.59 -1.24
CA ALA A 47 -20.21 15.69 -2.04
C ALA A 47 -20.08 15.37 -3.54
N LEU A 48 -20.22 14.13 -3.96
CA LEU A 48 -20.20 13.74 -5.38
C LEU A 48 -21.22 14.55 -6.20
N ARG A 49 -22.34 14.95 -5.61
CA ARG A 49 -23.37 15.79 -6.24
C ARG A 49 -22.94 17.25 -6.47
N LEU A 50 -21.84 17.70 -5.84
CA LEU A 50 -21.28 19.03 -6.06
C LEU A 50 -20.45 19.13 -7.36
N ASP A 51 -20.22 18.00 -8.02
CA ASP A 51 -19.64 17.93 -9.35
C ASP A 51 -20.72 17.69 -10.41
N SER A 52 -20.43 17.98 -11.65
CA SER A 52 -21.31 17.76 -12.80
C SER A 52 -20.63 16.94 -13.91
N LEU A 53 -19.48 16.35 -13.63
CA LEU A 53 -18.70 15.65 -14.62
C LEU A 53 -19.15 14.20 -14.75
N ASP A 54 -19.73 13.85 -15.89
CA ASP A 54 -19.94 12.46 -16.30
C ASP A 54 -18.70 11.94 -17.03
N PHE A 55 -18.17 10.83 -16.59
CA PHE A 55 -17.01 10.24 -17.21
C PHE A 55 -16.89 8.75 -16.88
N SER A 56 -16.57 7.94 -17.89
CA SER A 56 -16.32 6.53 -17.72
C SER A 56 -15.06 6.12 -18.47
N GLU A 57 -14.36 5.14 -17.91
CA GLU A 57 -13.12 4.59 -18.46
C GLU A 57 -13.05 3.09 -18.20
N ALA A 58 -12.57 2.35 -19.20
CA ALA A 58 -12.22 0.94 -19.04
C ALA A 58 -10.87 0.69 -19.71
N SER A 59 -9.98 -0.04 -19.02
CA SER A 59 -8.65 -0.35 -19.56
C SER A 59 -8.15 -1.73 -19.20
N LEU A 60 -7.22 -2.23 -20.00
CA LEU A 60 -6.40 -3.42 -19.77
C LEU A 60 -4.94 -2.98 -19.69
N SER A 61 -4.21 -3.52 -18.73
CA SER A 61 -2.80 -3.18 -18.51
C SER A 61 -1.93 -4.42 -18.42
N PHE A 62 -0.68 -4.28 -18.87
CA PHE A 62 0.37 -5.28 -18.72
C PHE A 62 1.64 -4.55 -18.27
N ALA A 63 2.38 -5.14 -17.32
CA ALA A 63 3.62 -4.55 -16.85
C ALA A 63 4.64 -5.63 -16.49
N TYR A 64 5.90 -5.28 -16.66
CA TYR A 64 7.05 -6.05 -16.19
C TYR A 64 7.89 -5.17 -15.28
N THR A 65 8.25 -5.69 -14.12
CA THR A 65 9.18 -5.05 -13.17
C THR A 65 10.38 -5.95 -12.96
N GLY A 66 11.57 -5.38 -12.87
CA GLY A 66 12.79 -6.14 -12.62
C GLY A 66 13.90 -5.27 -12.05
N GLY A 67 15.02 -5.91 -11.68
CA GLY A 67 16.20 -5.24 -11.14
C GLY A 67 16.56 -5.67 -9.73
N ASP A 68 17.81 -5.40 -9.36
CA ASP A 68 18.40 -5.92 -8.13
C ASP A 68 18.34 -4.92 -6.96
N PHE A 69 17.96 -3.66 -7.21
CA PHE A 69 17.62 -2.74 -6.13
C PHE A 69 16.24 -3.10 -5.57
N ARG A 70 16.23 -3.87 -4.52
CA ARG A 70 15.02 -4.43 -3.91
C ARG A 70 15.19 -4.71 -2.42
N ASN A 71 14.10 -4.55 -1.68
CA ASN A 71 14.04 -5.01 -0.30
C ASN A 71 13.97 -6.54 -0.25
N TYR A 72 14.23 -7.10 0.90
CA TYR A 72 14.27 -8.54 1.17
C TYR A 72 12.97 -9.28 0.75
N ASN A 73 11.81 -8.67 1.01
CA ASN A 73 10.50 -9.23 0.70
C ASN A 73 9.99 -8.91 -0.72
N GLN A 74 10.83 -8.30 -1.57
CA GLN A 74 10.48 -7.99 -2.95
C GLN A 74 11.02 -9.04 -3.92
N SER A 75 10.33 -9.20 -5.04
CA SER A 75 10.71 -10.08 -6.13
C SER A 75 11.93 -9.57 -6.90
N SER A 76 12.66 -10.47 -7.54
CA SER A 76 13.65 -10.11 -8.54
C SER A 76 13.02 -9.67 -9.86
N SER A 77 11.85 -10.21 -10.20
CA SER A 77 11.04 -9.78 -11.33
C SER A 77 9.58 -10.11 -11.15
N ASP A 78 8.72 -9.23 -11.65
CA ASP A 78 7.26 -9.38 -11.68
C ASP A 78 6.74 -9.27 -13.09
N LEU A 79 5.76 -10.09 -13.44
CA LEU A 79 4.92 -9.93 -14.61
C LEU A 79 3.49 -9.76 -14.14
N SER A 80 2.87 -8.66 -14.51
CA SER A 80 1.50 -8.35 -14.09
C SER A 80 0.60 -8.04 -15.27
N GLY A 81 -0.67 -8.45 -15.16
CA GLY A 81 -1.76 -8.07 -16.05
C GLY A 81 -2.95 -7.60 -15.24
N GLY A 82 -3.72 -6.67 -15.76
CA GLY A 82 -4.87 -6.13 -15.04
C GLY A 82 -5.96 -5.57 -15.93
N ALA A 83 -7.13 -5.39 -15.34
CA ALA A 83 -8.28 -4.71 -15.92
C ALA A 83 -8.81 -3.69 -14.92
N LEU A 84 -9.18 -2.51 -15.39
CA LEU A 84 -9.77 -1.44 -14.60
C LEU A 84 -10.98 -0.88 -15.34
N ALA A 85 -12.11 -0.73 -14.64
CA ALA A 85 -13.27 0.00 -15.14
C ALA A 85 -13.74 0.94 -14.03
N ARG A 86 -14.01 2.20 -14.37
CA ARG A 86 -14.45 3.22 -13.42
C ARG A 86 -15.35 4.25 -14.08
N SER A 87 -16.34 4.71 -13.33
CA SER A 87 -17.27 5.70 -13.85
C SER A 87 -17.78 6.63 -12.76
N VAL A 88 -18.14 7.83 -13.19
CA VAL A 88 -18.94 8.79 -12.43
C VAL A 88 -20.10 9.21 -13.31
N ASN A 89 -21.33 9.14 -12.79
CA ASN A 89 -22.53 9.49 -13.52
C ASN A 89 -23.47 10.34 -12.63
N HIS A 90 -23.97 11.42 -13.19
CA HIS A 90 -24.93 12.32 -12.55
C HIS A 90 -26.30 12.17 -13.21
N LEU A 91 -27.25 11.63 -12.45
CA LEU A 91 -28.66 11.49 -12.86
C LEU A 91 -29.48 12.55 -12.16
N ASP A 92 -30.72 12.80 -12.63
CA ASP A 92 -31.56 13.84 -12.07
C ASP A 92 -31.79 13.73 -10.56
N LYS A 93 -31.97 12.50 -10.07
CA LYS A 93 -32.30 12.22 -8.66
C LYS A 93 -31.12 11.84 -7.79
N PHE A 94 -30.03 11.38 -8.36
CA PHE A 94 -28.85 10.94 -7.63
C PHE A 94 -27.59 10.95 -8.52
N SER A 95 -26.44 10.97 -7.89
CA SER A 95 -25.14 10.76 -8.55
C SER A 95 -24.53 9.47 -8.04
N MET A 96 -23.82 8.77 -8.88
CA MET A 96 -23.15 7.52 -8.52
C MET A 96 -21.77 7.42 -9.11
N THR A 97 -20.91 6.71 -8.41
CA THR A 97 -19.58 6.33 -8.89
C THR A 97 -19.34 4.85 -8.67
N GLY A 98 -18.51 4.25 -9.50
CA GLY A 98 -18.11 2.86 -9.36
C GLY A 98 -16.75 2.60 -9.94
N THR A 99 -16.04 1.68 -9.31
CA THR A 99 -14.74 1.19 -9.77
C THR A 99 -14.71 -0.33 -9.66
N PHE A 100 -14.28 -0.99 -10.71
CA PHE A 100 -13.92 -2.40 -10.72
C PHE A 100 -12.46 -2.52 -11.15
N GLY A 101 -11.65 -3.20 -10.37
CA GLY A 101 -10.25 -3.49 -10.67
C GLY A 101 -9.93 -4.97 -10.48
N PHE A 102 -9.12 -5.50 -11.36
CA PHE A 102 -8.53 -6.83 -11.27
C PHE A 102 -7.06 -6.76 -11.64
N SER A 103 -6.20 -7.46 -10.90
CA SER A 103 -4.81 -7.66 -11.30
C SER A 103 -4.34 -9.06 -10.93
N ASP A 104 -3.54 -9.65 -11.80
CA ASP A 104 -2.81 -10.90 -11.61
C ASP A 104 -1.32 -10.63 -11.79
N THR A 105 -0.53 -11.02 -10.79
CA THR A 105 0.92 -10.77 -10.77
C THR A 105 1.66 -12.05 -10.45
N GLU A 106 2.64 -12.38 -11.27
CA GLU A 106 3.58 -13.45 -11.04
C GLU A 106 4.95 -12.88 -10.68
N SER A 107 5.41 -13.20 -9.47
CA SER A 107 6.66 -12.74 -8.86
C SER A 107 7.68 -13.86 -8.78
N ARG A 108 8.95 -13.59 -9.16
CA ARG A 108 10.05 -14.56 -9.11
C ARG A 108 11.08 -14.18 -8.06
N GLY A 109 11.74 -15.20 -7.48
CA GLY A 109 12.80 -14.98 -6.48
C GLY A 109 12.30 -14.29 -5.21
N MET A 110 11.03 -14.44 -4.86
CA MET A 110 10.41 -13.78 -3.72
C MET A 110 10.44 -14.68 -2.48
N CYS A 111 10.78 -14.09 -1.33
CA CYS A 111 10.70 -14.67 0.02
C CYS A 111 10.27 -13.57 1.00
N GLY A 112 10.41 -13.81 2.29
CA GLY A 112 10.06 -12.85 3.34
C GLY A 112 8.62 -12.98 3.78
N SER A 113 7.91 -11.88 3.93
CA SER A 113 6.55 -11.86 4.47
C SER A 113 5.60 -12.82 3.77
N MET A 114 4.86 -13.57 4.56
CA MET A 114 3.77 -14.42 4.11
C MET A 114 2.45 -13.64 3.99
N PHE A 115 2.36 -12.45 4.59
CA PHE A 115 1.24 -11.54 4.37
C PHE A 115 1.23 -10.97 2.95
N ILE A 116 0.04 -10.65 2.46
CA ILE A 116 -0.19 -10.08 1.14
C ILE A 116 0.37 -8.66 1.06
N ASP A 117 0.19 -7.88 2.14
CA ASP A 117 0.73 -6.52 2.27
C ASP A 117 1.67 -6.47 3.49
N PRO A 118 2.98 -6.67 3.29
CA PRO A 118 3.96 -6.64 4.37
C PRO A 118 3.96 -5.29 5.12
N GLY A 119 4.03 -5.34 6.45
CA GLY A 119 4.03 -4.16 7.30
C GLY A 119 2.65 -3.58 7.64
N TYR A 120 1.56 -4.10 7.07
CA TYR A 120 0.20 -3.67 7.40
C TYR A 120 -0.22 -4.04 8.83
N PHE A 121 0.29 -5.15 9.35
CA PHE A 121 0.15 -5.56 10.74
C PHE A 121 1.44 -5.32 11.50
N PRO A 122 1.39 -5.16 12.85
CA PRO A 122 2.57 -4.88 13.66
C PRO A 122 3.48 -6.09 13.88
N ILE A 123 3.04 -7.26 13.48
CA ILE A 123 3.83 -8.50 13.43
C ILE A 123 3.94 -8.95 11.99
N ASP A 124 4.97 -9.74 11.67
CA ASP A 124 5.09 -10.39 10.38
C ASP A 124 5.37 -11.89 10.54
N VAL A 125 4.99 -12.66 9.55
CA VAL A 125 5.33 -14.07 9.44
C VAL A 125 6.15 -14.24 8.19
N SER A 126 7.42 -14.61 8.35
CA SER A 126 8.38 -14.63 7.26
C SER A 126 8.92 -16.02 6.99
N GLU A 127 9.15 -16.33 5.71
CA GLU A 127 9.88 -17.50 5.24
C GLU A 127 11.08 -17.07 4.40
N PHE A 128 12.11 -17.92 4.32
CA PHE A 128 13.43 -17.51 3.82
C PHE A 128 13.88 -18.18 2.54
N THR A 129 12.99 -18.92 1.88
CA THR A 129 13.33 -19.66 0.65
C THR A 129 12.86 -18.91 -0.59
N PRO A 130 13.72 -18.28 -1.40
CA PRO A 130 13.28 -17.59 -2.61
C PRO A 130 12.55 -18.52 -3.56
N GLY A 131 11.40 -18.10 -4.04
CA GLY A 131 10.53 -18.88 -4.92
C GLY A 131 9.62 -18.04 -5.80
N ARG A 132 8.77 -18.73 -6.55
CA ARG A 132 7.69 -18.13 -7.33
C ARG A 132 6.49 -17.89 -6.43
N LYS A 133 5.98 -16.66 -6.43
CA LYS A 133 4.78 -16.25 -5.71
C LYS A 133 3.81 -15.57 -6.69
N SER A 134 2.54 -15.92 -6.64
CA SER A 134 1.49 -15.29 -7.44
C SER A 134 0.53 -14.52 -6.55
N PHE A 135 0.00 -13.41 -7.09
CA PHE A 135 -0.98 -12.57 -6.42
C PHE A 135 -2.13 -12.28 -7.35
N GLN A 136 -3.35 -12.42 -6.86
CA GLN A 136 -4.55 -11.93 -7.53
C GLN A 136 -5.24 -10.92 -6.62
N LYS A 137 -5.53 -9.73 -7.14
CA LYS A 137 -6.19 -8.66 -6.39
C LYS A 137 -7.44 -8.21 -7.12
N TYR A 138 -8.51 -8.02 -6.37
CA TYR A 138 -9.80 -7.53 -6.82
C TYR A 138 -10.18 -6.28 -6.05
N LEU A 139 -10.67 -5.28 -6.73
CA LEU A 139 -11.21 -4.04 -6.19
C LEU A 139 -12.62 -3.85 -6.72
N VAL A 140 -13.57 -3.68 -5.83
CA VAL A 140 -14.92 -3.23 -6.16
C VAL A 140 -15.24 -2.07 -5.23
N SER A 141 -15.47 -0.90 -5.81
CA SER A 141 -15.83 0.30 -5.06
C SER A 141 -17.07 0.91 -5.67
N GLY A 142 -17.96 1.41 -4.85
CA GLY A 142 -19.17 2.07 -5.30
C GLY A 142 -19.65 3.12 -4.32
N GLY A 143 -20.24 4.18 -4.84
CA GLY A 143 -20.80 5.26 -4.03
C GLY A 143 -22.01 5.90 -4.68
N ILE A 144 -22.88 6.42 -3.82
CA ILE A 144 -24.08 7.14 -4.21
C ILE A 144 -24.22 8.42 -3.41
N SER A 145 -24.72 9.48 -4.06
CA SER A 145 -25.08 10.76 -3.44
C SER A 145 -26.50 11.16 -3.87
N VAL A 146 -27.31 11.57 -2.92
CA VAL A 146 -28.73 11.92 -3.12
C VAL A 146 -29.01 13.28 -2.49
N PRO A 147 -29.61 14.26 -3.22
CA PRO A 147 -30.07 15.49 -2.63
C PRO A 147 -31.33 15.23 -1.79
N LEU A 148 -31.41 15.83 -0.58
CA LEU A 148 -32.57 15.72 0.31
C LEU A 148 -33.48 16.95 0.21
N SER A 149 -32.89 18.13 0.35
CA SER A 149 -33.59 19.44 0.36
C SER A 149 -32.58 20.54 0.03
N SER A 150 -32.99 21.81 0.08
CA SER A 150 -32.16 22.98 -0.22
C SER A 150 -30.78 22.89 0.49
N GLY A 151 -29.74 22.57 -0.25
CA GLY A 151 -28.35 22.52 0.22
C GLY A 151 -27.94 21.24 0.94
N TRP A 152 -28.84 20.33 1.32
CA TRP A 152 -28.48 19.07 1.99
C TRP A 152 -28.38 17.91 1.01
N MET A 153 -27.32 17.15 1.15
CA MET A 153 -27.05 15.90 0.42
C MET A 153 -26.60 14.81 1.38
N ILE A 154 -27.05 13.60 1.14
CA ILE A 154 -26.55 12.39 1.82
C ILE A 154 -25.86 11.48 0.82
N GLY A 155 -24.91 10.70 1.29
CA GLY A 155 -24.22 9.73 0.47
C GLY A 155 -23.71 8.56 1.29
N ALA A 156 -23.30 7.53 0.58
CA ALA A 156 -22.60 6.40 1.15
C ALA A 156 -21.65 5.80 0.11
N SER A 157 -20.50 5.30 0.54
CA SER A 157 -19.61 4.48 -0.26
C SER A 157 -19.37 3.13 0.39
N LEU A 158 -19.09 2.14 -0.45
CA LEU A 158 -18.63 0.82 -0.08
C LEU A 158 -17.40 0.50 -0.91
N ASP A 159 -16.29 0.23 -0.23
CA ASP A 159 -15.06 -0.26 -0.81
C ASP A 159 -14.84 -1.71 -0.38
N PHE A 160 -14.56 -2.55 -1.36
CA PHE A 160 -14.30 -3.97 -1.18
C PHE A 160 -13.04 -4.33 -1.92
N LYS A 161 -12.03 -4.81 -1.20
CA LYS A 161 -10.78 -5.31 -1.75
C LYS A 161 -10.59 -6.74 -1.31
N SER A 162 -10.34 -7.63 -2.26
CA SER A 162 -9.99 -9.02 -1.98
C SER A 162 -8.66 -9.34 -2.65
N ALA A 163 -7.85 -10.13 -2.00
CA ALA A 163 -6.58 -10.56 -2.57
C ALA A 163 -6.27 -12.00 -2.17
N ASN A 164 -5.65 -12.72 -3.10
CA ASN A 164 -5.12 -14.05 -2.91
C ASN A 164 -3.62 -14.05 -3.20
N ALA A 165 -2.87 -14.79 -2.41
CA ALA A 165 -1.46 -15.05 -2.67
C ALA A 165 -1.19 -16.55 -2.61
N ALA A 166 -0.30 -17.05 -3.47
CA ALA A 166 0.12 -18.44 -3.44
C ALA A 166 1.62 -18.56 -3.72
N LYS A 167 2.33 -19.28 -2.86
CA LYS A 167 3.74 -19.65 -3.07
C LYS A 167 3.85 -21.15 -3.32
N ARG A 168 4.60 -21.51 -4.37
CA ARG A 168 4.71 -22.90 -4.83
C ARG A 168 5.99 -23.63 -4.42
N LYS A 169 6.89 -22.95 -3.70
CA LYS A 169 8.14 -23.53 -3.16
C LYS A 169 8.06 -23.55 -1.64
N ASP A 170 8.62 -24.57 -1.00
CA ASP A 170 8.56 -24.76 0.45
C ASP A 170 9.30 -23.64 1.23
N LEU A 171 8.78 -23.02 2.24
CA LEU A 171 7.45 -23.31 2.79
C LEU A 171 6.34 -22.88 1.80
N ARG A 172 5.48 -23.81 1.36
CA ARG A 172 4.31 -23.50 0.50
C ARG A 172 3.20 -22.92 1.35
N TYR A 173 2.56 -21.88 0.83
CA TYR A 173 1.42 -21.28 1.52
C TYR A 173 0.48 -20.58 0.56
N THR A 174 -0.73 -20.40 1.03
CA THR A 174 -1.73 -19.53 0.43
C THR A 174 -2.16 -18.46 1.44
N GLY A 175 -2.36 -17.25 0.96
CA GLY A 175 -2.91 -16.14 1.74
C GLY A 175 -4.22 -15.67 1.12
N TYR A 176 -5.19 -15.35 1.96
CA TYR A 176 -6.47 -14.75 1.54
C TYR A 176 -6.71 -13.51 2.38
N LYS A 177 -6.95 -12.39 1.71
CA LYS A 177 -7.24 -11.10 2.35
C LYS A 177 -8.56 -10.56 1.86
N LEU A 178 -9.31 -10.00 2.79
CA LEU A 178 -10.52 -9.26 2.55
C LEU A 178 -10.43 -7.94 3.31
N ASP A 179 -10.67 -6.84 2.62
CA ASP A 179 -10.73 -5.49 3.19
C ASP A 179 -12.03 -4.85 2.73
N MET A 180 -12.85 -4.41 3.66
CA MET A 180 -14.15 -3.82 3.42
C MET A 180 -14.31 -2.56 4.25
N GLU A 181 -14.72 -1.47 3.61
CA GLU A 181 -14.97 -0.18 4.24
C GLU A 181 -16.33 0.35 3.79
N PHE A 182 -17.16 0.75 4.74
CA PHE A 182 -18.44 1.41 4.51
C PHE A 182 -18.40 2.82 5.11
N SER A 183 -18.72 3.83 4.30
CA SER A 183 -18.61 5.23 4.69
C SER A 183 -19.89 6.01 4.36
N PRO A 184 -20.86 6.11 5.29
CA PRO A 184 -22.00 7.01 5.17
C PRO A 184 -21.56 8.46 5.41
N SER A 185 -22.21 9.41 4.71
CA SER A 185 -21.80 10.80 4.73
C SER A 185 -22.96 11.75 4.50
N VAL A 186 -22.77 13.01 4.93
CA VAL A 186 -23.68 14.11 4.73
C VAL A 186 -22.91 15.38 4.38
N VAL A 187 -23.48 16.20 3.52
CA VAL A 187 -22.96 17.52 3.15
C VAL A 187 -24.08 18.53 3.16
N TYR A 188 -23.79 19.72 3.67
CA TYR A 188 -24.57 20.92 3.49
C TYR A 188 -23.78 21.92 2.63
N ALA A 189 -24.37 22.37 1.53
CA ALA A 189 -23.71 23.30 0.60
C ALA A 189 -24.63 24.45 0.25
N THR A 190 -24.04 25.66 0.17
CA THR A 190 -24.62 26.89 -0.30
C THR A 190 -23.76 27.55 -1.36
N GLU A 191 -24.16 28.68 -1.92
CA GLU A 191 -23.24 29.46 -2.77
C GLU A 191 -22.00 29.90 -1.99
N GLY A 192 -20.84 29.37 -2.40
CA GLY A 192 -19.53 29.74 -1.84
C GLY A 192 -19.10 29.03 -0.54
N PHE A 193 -19.95 28.15 0.03
CA PHE A 193 -19.62 27.43 1.26
C PHE A 193 -20.20 26.01 1.24
N ALA A 194 -19.43 25.05 1.72
CA ALA A 194 -19.93 23.72 1.99
C ALA A 194 -19.25 23.12 3.22
N ALA A 195 -19.99 22.34 4.00
CA ALA A 195 -19.50 21.59 5.15
C ALA A 195 -20.02 20.16 5.13
N GLY A 196 -19.23 19.21 5.54
CA GLY A 196 -19.56 17.80 5.50
C GLY A 196 -19.09 17.01 6.71
N LEU A 197 -19.72 15.87 6.89
CA LEU A 197 -19.34 14.84 7.86
C LEU A 197 -19.40 13.48 7.16
N SER A 198 -18.37 12.69 7.32
CA SER A 198 -18.35 11.28 6.94
C SER A 198 -18.00 10.41 8.13
N LEU A 199 -18.57 9.23 8.19
CA LEU A 199 -18.23 8.18 9.13
C LEU A 199 -17.52 7.06 8.35
N LYS A 200 -16.72 6.26 9.06
CA LYS A 200 -15.99 5.13 8.49
C LYS A 200 -16.15 3.91 9.38
N VAL A 201 -16.54 2.80 8.80
CA VAL A 201 -16.54 1.48 9.44
C VAL A 201 -15.79 0.53 8.53
N GLY A 202 -14.60 0.12 8.97
CA GLY A 202 -13.71 -0.76 8.20
C GLY A 202 -13.53 -2.11 8.88
N ARG A 203 -13.41 -3.16 8.06
CA ARG A 203 -13.00 -4.50 8.49
C ARG A 203 -12.04 -5.10 7.50
N ASN A 204 -10.85 -5.43 7.99
CA ASN A 204 -9.87 -6.19 7.25
C ASN A 204 -9.68 -7.57 7.89
N THR A 205 -9.58 -8.61 7.08
CA THR A 205 -9.28 -9.97 7.52
C THR A 205 -8.24 -10.56 6.58
N GLU A 206 -7.25 -11.24 7.16
CA GLU A 206 -6.28 -12.00 6.39
C GLU A 206 -6.06 -13.36 7.05
N ILE A 207 -5.91 -14.42 6.26
CA ILE A 207 -5.57 -15.76 6.73
C ILE A 207 -4.43 -16.34 5.90
N ILE A 208 -3.44 -16.89 6.57
CA ILE A 208 -2.31 -17.59 5.95
C ILE A 208 -2.46 -19.08 6.23
N ASN A 209 -2.51 -19.89 5.17
CA ASN A 209 -2.52 -21.35 5.26
C ASN A 209 -1.21 -21.87 4.68
N ALA A 210 -0.43 -22.59 5.48
CA ALA A 210 0.81 -23.20 5.01
C ALA A 210 0.73 -24.73 5.07
N GLU A 211 1.32 -25.37 4.05
CA GLU A 211 1.34 -26.82 3.93
C GLU A 211 2.76 -27.27 3.58
N GLN A 212 3.21 -28.34 4.23
CA GLN A 212 4.37 -29.08 3.78
C GLN A 212 3.92 -30.16 2.79
N ILE A 213 4.48 -30.13 1.60
CA ILE A 213 4.26 -31.17 0.60
C ILE A 213 5.60 -31.88 0.37
N GLY A 214 5.72 -33.11 0.84
CA GLY A 214 6.89 -33.95 0.69
C GLY A 214 7.21 -34.78 1.92
N THR A 215 8.17 -35.66 1.80
CA THR A 215 8.62 -36.59 2.83
C THR A 215 9.77 -36.04 3.69
N SER A 216 9.88 -34.73 3.84
CA SER A 216 10.90 -34.14 4.72
C SER A 216 10.52 -34.44 6.19
N ASP A 217 11.43 -35.05 6.92
CA ASP A 217 11.28 -35.32 8.35
C ASP A 217 11.33 -34.05 9.22
N THR A 218 11.63 -32.89 8.63
CA THR A 218 11.65 -31.61 9.32
C THR A 218 10.33 -30.86 9.13
N ALA A 219 9.69 -30.52 10.23
CA ALA A 219 8.49 -29.67 10.20
C ALA A 219 8.80 -28.30 9.58
N PRO A 220 7.92 -27.78 8.70
CA PRO A 220 8.10 -26.47 8.11
C PRO A 220 8.07 -25.39 9.19
N MET A 221 9.03 -24.48 9.13
CA MET A 221 9.18 -23.41 10.10
C MET A 221 9.02 -22.05 9.41
N ALA A 222 8.24 -21.16 10.01
CA ALA A 222 8.18 -19.75 9.68
C ALA A 222 8.73 -18.93 10.86
N PHE A 223 9.27 -17.76 10.56
CA PHE A 223 9.72 -16.82 11.57
C PHE A 223 8.60 -15.82 11.87
N LEU A 224 8.18 -15.75 13.11
CA LEU A 224 7.20 -14.79 13.60
C LEU A 224 7.97 -13.56 14.12
N ASP A 225 8.01 -12.50 13.30
CA ASP A 225 8.65 -11.23 13.63
C ASP A 225 7.70 -10.39 14.50
N GLU A 226 8.13 -10.10 15.72
CA GLU A 226 7.39 -9.28 16.68
C GLU A 226 7.82 -7.80 16.61
N GLY A 227 8.73 -7.48 15.72
CA GLY A 227 9.25 -6.14 15.43
C GLY A 227 10.79 -6.13 15.34
N LEU A 228 11.33 -5.35 14.41
CA LEU A 228 12.76 -5.21 14.14
C LEU A 228 13.50 -6.54 13.93
N TRP A 229 12.85 -7.53 13.33
CA TRP A 229 13.34 -8.88 13.12
C TRP A 229 13.65 -9.64 14.42
N LEU A 230 12.99 -9.30 15.52
CA LEU A 230 13.03 -10.04 16.77
C LEU A 230 11.75 -10.86 16.94
N GLY A 231 11.89 -12.11 17.35
CA GLY A 231 10.73 -12.96 17.51
C GLY A 231 11.07 -14.43 17.72
N ASN A 232 10.28 -15.32 17.13
CA ASN A 232 10.41 -16.76 17.33
C ASN A 232 10.19 -17.54 16.04
N TYR A 233 10.90 -18.66 15.89
CA TYR A 233 10.54 -19.68 14.91
C TYR A 233 9.31 -20.46 15.38
N GLN A 234 8.34 -20.61 14.48
CA GLN A 234 7.12 -21.37 14.71
C GLN A 234 7.03 -22.51 13.72
N THR A 235 6.69 -23.70 14.21
CA THR A 235 6.40 -24.84 13.34
C THR A 235 4.95 -24.76 12.87
N TRP A 236 4.72 -25.07 11.60
CA TRP A 236 3.36 -25.08 11.03
C TRP A 236 2.59 -26.38 11.27
N THR A 237 3.28 -27.44 11.65
CA THR A 237 2.68 -28.73 11.99
C THR A 237 2.50 -28.88 13.50
N GLY A 238 1.58 -28.25 14.01
CA GLY A 238 0.69 -28.50 15.07
C GLY A 238 1.01 -29.03 16.42
N SER A 239 2.09 -28.72 17.12
CA SER A 239 2.09 -28.84 18.58
C SER A 239 2.32 -27.50 19.30
N GLY A 240 2.48 -26.43 18.56
CA GLY A 240 2.62 -25.09 19.12
C GLY A 240 1.26 -24.44 19.41
N VAL A 241 1.19 -23.68 20.48
CA VAL A 241 0.00 -22.88 20.85
C VAL A 241 -0.39 -21.89 19.74
N HIS A 242 0.44 -21.73 18.70
CA HIS A 242 0.38 -20.56 17.85
C HIS A 242 0.00 -20.81 16.39
N LEU A 243 0.39 -21.87 15.72
CA LEU A 243 0.18 -21.94 14.27
C LEU A 243 -0.68 -23.09 13.78
N LYS A 244 -0.84 -24.16 14.52
CA LYS A 244 -1.79 -25.22 14.20
C LYS A 244 -2.15 -26.01 15.46
N GLU A 245 -3.33 -25.78 15.96
CA GLU A 245 -4.00 -26.73 16.84
C GLU A 245 -4.96 -27.62 16.02
N PRO A 246 -5.30 -28.83 16.46
CA PRO A 246 -6.30 -29.66 15.79
C PRO A 246 -7.61 -28.86 15.59
N GLY A 247 -8.01 -28.69 14.32
CA GLY A 247 -9.21 -27.93 13.96
C GLY A 247 -8.96 -26.45 13.56
N VAL A 248 -7.73 -25.93 13.68
CA VAL A 248 -7.36 -24.59 13.23
C VAL A 248 -6.66 -24.66 11.88
N ASN A 249 -7.23 -24.03 10.86
CA ASN A 249 -6.65 -23.92 9.54
C ASN A 249 -6.04 -22.53 9.35
N GLY A 250 -4.75 -22.38 9.64
CA GLY A 250 -3.97 -21.20 9.32
C GLY A 250 -3.87 -20.15 10.44
N LEU A 251 -3.30 -19.01 10.10
CA LEU A 251 -3.12 -17.85 10.98
C LEU A 251 -4.11 -16.75 10.59
N PRO A 252 -5.22 -16.59 11.31
CA PRO A 252 -6.16 -15.52 11.04
C PRO A 252 -5.72 -14.21 11.68
N VAL A 253 -5.90 -13.11 10.94
CA VAL A 253 -5.68 -11.74 11.41
C VAL A 253 -6.92 -10.91 11.12
N TYR A 254 -7.34 -10.11 12.07
CA TYR A 254 -8.50 -9.24 11.97
C TYR A 254 -8.12 -7.81 12.34
N LYS A 255 -8.52 -6.82 11.54
CA LYS A 255 -8.42 -5.40 11.89
C LYS A 255 -9.78 -4.75 11.65
N ASN A 256 -10.31 -4.09 12.65
CA ASN A 256 -11.51 -3.27 12.57
C ASN A 256 -11.12 -1.80 12.76
N THR A 257 -11.74 -0.93 11.98
CA THR A 257 -11.51 0.51 12.04
C THR A 257 -12.85 1.21 12.22
N LEU A 258 -12.91 2.17 13.10
CA LEU A 258 -14.01 3.10 13.26
C LEU A 258 -13.47 4.52 13.17
N GLY A 259 -14.06 5.35 12.32
CA GLY A 259 -13.57 6.70 12.12
C GLY A 259 -14.65 7.68 11.74
N ALA A 260 -14.23 8.94 11.72
CA ALA A 260 -15.04 10.06 11.26
C ALA A 260 -14.14 11.12 10.64
N ALA A 261 -14.66 11.85 9.65
CA ALA A 261 -13.99 13.02 9.11
C ALA A 261 -14.96 14.17 8.94
N VAL A 262 -14.48 15.38 9.21
CA VAL A 262 -15.19 16.63 8.97
C VAL A 262 -14.54 17.36 7.81
N GLN A 263 -15.37 17.90 6.92
CA GLN A 263 -14.91 18.59 5.72
C GLN A 263 -15.50 20.00 5.67
N PHE A 264 -14.73 20.90 5.08
CA PHE A 264 -15.11 22.28 4.89
C PHE A 264 -14.57 22.78 3.55
N ALA A 265 -15.36 23.55 2.81
CA ALA A 265 -14.90 24.24 1.60
C ALA A 265 -15.49 25.64 1.50
N ALA A 266 -14.65 26.63 1.17
CA ALA A 266 -15.05 28.01 0.90
C ALA A 266 -13.98 28.72 0.07
N GLY A 267 -14.40 29.53 -0.92
CA GLY A 267 -13.50 30.43 -1.64
C GLY A 267 -12.29 29.77 -2.30
N GLY A 268 -12.41 28.51 -2.76
CA GLY A 268 -11.29 27.75 -3.34
C GLY A 268 -10.45 26.96 -2.32
N LEU A 269 -10.72 27.11 -1.03
CA LEU A 269 -10.13 26.31 0.05
C LEU A 269 -11.00 25.08 0.29
N PHE A 270 -10.36 23.93 0.46
CA PHE A 270 -10.91 22.69 1.01
C PHE A 270 -10.05 22.21 2.16
N ALA A 271 -10.70 21.81 3.24
CA ALA A 271 -10.03 21.22 4.40
C ALA A 271 -10.78 19.97 4.86
N GLU A 272 -10.06 18.93 5.21
CA GLU A 272 -10.58 17.70 5.81
C GLU A 272 -9.75 17.33 7.03
N PHE A 273 -10.42 16.98 8.12
CA PHE A 273 -9.83 16.44 9.34
C PHE A 273 -10.45 15.09 9.62
N GLY A 274 -9.63 14.05 9.63
CA GLY A 274 -10.02 12.68 9.91
C GLY A 274 -9.45 12.18 11.22
N PHE A 275 -10.23 11.35 11.90
CA PHE A 275 -9.82 10.59 13.06
C PHE A 275 -10.34 9.17 12.94
N ASP A 276 -9.43 8.20 12.94
CA ASP A 276 -9.73 6.77 12.92
C ASP A 276 -9.16 6.12 14.18
N TYR A 277 -9.88 5.14 14.70
CA TYR A 277 -9.38 4.25 15.73
C TYR A 277 -9.44 2.82 15.23
N PHE A 278 -8.30 2.13 15.24
CA PHE A 278 -8.22 0.75 14.81
C PHE A 278 -7.93 -0.20 15.97
N ARG A 279 -8.44 -1.42 15.82
CA ARG A 279 -8.18 -2.55 16.68
C ARG A 279 -7.98 -3.79 15.83
N ALA A 280 -6.85 -4.46 16.04
CA ALA A 280 -6.52 -5.70 15.34
C ALA A 280 -6.19 -6.82 16.31
N GLU A 281 -6.47 -8.04 15.91
CA GLU A 281 -6.19 -9.27 16.64
C GLU A 281 -5.56 -10.28 15.70
N VAL A 282 -4.56 -11.02 16.20
CA VAL A 282 -3.90 -12.12 15.51
C VAL A 282 -4.14 -13.38 16.31
N GLY A 283 -4.63 -14.41 15.63
CA GLY A 283 -5.04 -15.65 16.25
C GLY A 283 -6.56 -15.86 16.22
N GLU A 284 -7.01 -17.01 16.68
CA GLU A 284 -8.45 -17.31 16.75
C GLU A 284 -9.13 -16.67 17.96
N ARG A 285 -10.46 -16.58 17.93
CA ARG A 285 -11.26 -15.97 19.00
C ARG A 285 -10.96 -16.51 20.39
N GLN A 286 -10.62 -17.79 20.50
CA GLN A 286 -10.30 -18.43 21.77
C GLN A 286 -8.81 -18.38 22.11
N ASN A 287 -7.95 -18.06 21.14
CA ASN A 287 -6.50 -18.06 21.21
C ASN A 287 -5.92 -16.83 20.54
N VAL A 288 -6.24 -15.64 21.06
CA VAL A 288 -5.69 -14.39 20.55
C VAL A 288 -4.26 -14.22 21.07
N TRP A 289 -3.29 -14.18 20.18
CA TRP A 289 -1.86 -14.06 20.54
C TRP A 289 -1.40 -12.62 20.64
N TYR A 290 -1.86 -11.79 19.69
CA TYR A 290 -1.50 -10.38 19.64
C TYR A 290 -2.74 -9.52 19.51
N ARG A 291 -2.69 -8.39 20.21
CA ARG A 291 -3.69 -7.32 20.07
C ARG A 291 -2.96 -6.03 19.72
N PHE A 292 -3.39 -5.44 18.65
CA PHE A 292 -2.86 -4.17 18.15
C PHE A 292 -3.98 -3.13 18.11
N ARG A 293 -3.69 -1.92 18.57
CA ARG A 293 -4.67 -0.83 18.55
C ARG A 293 -3.98 0.53 18.56
N GLY A 294 -4.67 1.52 18.01
CA GLY A 294 -4.21 2.89 18.06
C GLY A 294 -5.10 3.86 17.31
N PRO A 295 -4.89 5.16 17.52
CA PRO A 295 -5.48 6.23 16.73
C PRO A 295 -4.67 6.49 15.46
N GLU A 296 -5.38 6.97 14.44
CA GLU A 296 -4.85 7.63 13.25
C GLU A 296 -5.54 8.99 13.12
N CYS A 297 -4.75 10.05 12.94
CA CYS A 297 -5.23 11.39 12.71
C CYS A 297 -4.77 11.85 11.34
N SER A 298 -5.66 12.39 10.53
CA SER A 298 -5.34 12.94 9.23
C SER A 298 -5.83 14.37 9.08
N MET A 299 -5.05 15.17 8.36
CA MET A 299 -5.44 16.52 7.94
C MET A 299 -5.07 16.67 6.47
N LYS A 300 -6.00 17.22 5.69
CA LYS A 300 -5.81 17.57 4.30
C LYS A 300 -6.23 18.99 4.08
N LEU A 301 -5.44 19.74 3.32
CA LEU A 301 -5.68 21.14 3.02
C LEU A 301 -5.36 21.39 1.56
N ASP A 302 -6.36 21.77 0.77
CA ASP A 302 -6.21 22.10 -0.64
C ASP A 302 -6.67 23.52 -0.88
N TYR A 303 -5.85 24.32 -1.54
CA TYR A 303 -6.18 25.70 -1.90
C TYR A 303 -5.98 25.93 -3.39
N ARG A 304 -7.07 26.25 -4.08
CA ARG A 304 -7.07 26.55 -5.51
C ARG A 304 -7.26 28.03 -5.76
N PHE A 305 -6.36 28.61 -6.56
CA PHE A 305 -6.39 30.01 -6.97
C PHE A 305 -6.05 30.13 -8.46
N GLY A 306 -7.07 30.39 -9.28
CA GLY A 306 -6.95 30.39 -10.73
C GLY A 306 -6.55 29.03 -11.28
N LYS A 307 -5.39 28.94 -11.92
CA LYS A 307 -4.79 27.74 -12.49
C LYS A 307 -3.89 26.96 -11.53
N ASN A 308 -3.74 27.46 -10.32
CA ASN A 308 -2.81 26.91 -9.32
C ASN A 308 -3.58 26.16 -8.25
N THR A 309 -2.99 25.07 -7.76
CA THR A 309 -3.48 24.33 -6.61
C THR A 309 -2.32 24.05 -5.68
N LEU A 310 -2.46 24.45 -4.42
CA LEU A 310 -1.55 24.07 -3.33
C LEU A 310 -2.25 23.02 -2.50
N ARG A 311 -1.57 21.90 -2.24
CA ARG A 311 -2.08 20.81 -1.40
C ARG A 311 -1.12 20.55 -0.27
N GLY A 312 -1.66 20.33 0.92
CA GLY A 312 -0.93 19.91 2.09
C GLY A 312 -1.63 18.74 2.78
N TYR A 313 -0.86 17.84 3.38
CA TYR A 313 -1.40 16.79 4.21
C TYR A 313 -0.51 16.51 5.42
N VAL A 314 -1.14 16.03 6.48
CA VAL A 314 -0.50 15.47 7.66
C VAL A 314 -1.23 14.17 7.98
N LEU A 315 -0.47 13.10 8.19
CA LEU A 315 -0.96 11.82 8.68
C LEU A 315 -0.13 11.45 9.91
N TYR A 316 -0.79 11.19 11.01
CA TYR A 316 -0.17 10.68 12.24
C TYR A 316 -0.86 9.40 12.67
N GLU A 317 -0.11 8.31 12.76
CA GLU A 317 -0.56 7.03 13.27
C GLU A 317 0.24 6.68 14.53
N TYR A 318 -0.45 6.21 15.56
CA TYR A 318 0.18 5.64 16.72
C TYR A 318 -0.43 4.28 17.02
N GLY A 319 0.41 3.28 17.29
CA GLY A 319 -0.03 1.93 17.58
C GLY A 319 0.72 1.27 18.72
N THR A 320 0.00 0.45 19.48
CA THR A 320 0.58 -0.41 20.51
C THR A 320 0.24 -1.86 20.23
N ASN A 321 1.27 -2.73 20.26
CA ASN A 321 1.10 -4.17 20.13
C ASN A 321 1.34 -4.86 21.48
N ARG A 322 0.43 -5.76 21.82
CA ARG A 322 0.49 -6.55 23.06
C ARG A 322 0.46 -8.03 22.72
N LYS A 323 1.35 -8.81 23.34
CA LYS A 323 1.40 -10.26 23.25
C LYS A 323 0.66 -10.85 24.43
N SER A 324 -0.29 -11.74 24.19
CA SER A 324 -1.01 -12.47 25.22
C SER A 324 -0.10 -13.51 25.89
N VAL A 325 -0.23 -13.65 27.19
CA VAL A 325 0.38 -14.74 27.97
C VAL A 325 -0.64 -15.88 28.02
N LEU A 326 -0.41 -16.90 27.20
CA LEU A 326 -1.31 -18.04 27.03
C LEU A 326 -0.68 -19.29 27.64
N ASP A 327 -1.51 -20.13 28.26
CA ASP A 327 -1.11 -21.45 28.74
C ASP A 327 -2.22 -22.48 28.48
N LYS A 328 -1.84 -23.74 28.31
CA LYS A 328 -2.75 -24.87 28.16
C LYS A 328 -3.14 -25.45 29.51
N VAL A 329 -4.41 -25.42 29.82
CA VAL A 329 -4.96 -25.99 31.04
C VAL A 329 -5.83 -27.22 30.66
N THR A 330 -5.44 -28.40 31.14
CA THR A 330 -6.21 -29.64 30.95
C THR A 330 -7.01 -29.94 32.21
N SER A 331 -8.32 -29.97 32.08
CA SER A 331 -9.23 -30.35 33.16
C SER A 331 -10.30 -31.29 32.63
N GLY A 332 -10.48 -32.46 33.29
CA GLY A 332 -11.48 -33.43 32.87
C GLY A 332 -11.32 -34.03 31.47
N GLY A 333 -10.06 -34.11 30.97
CA GLY A 333 -9.76 -34.60 29.63
C GLY A 333 -9.96 -33.55 28.50
N VAL A 334 -10.37 -32.32 28.83
CA VAL A 334 -10.51 -31.21 27.89
C VAL A 334 -9.34 -30.25 28.10
N THR A 335 -8.61 -29.98 27.02
CA THR A 335 -7.54 -28.97 27.02
C THR A 335 -8.08 -27.63 26.52
N LEU A 336 -7.99 -26.62 27.36
CA LEU A 336 -8.39 -25.24 27.05
C LEU A 336 -7.16 -24.34 27.07
N VAL A 337 -7.13 -23.35 26.21
CA VAL A 337 -6.14 -22.27 26.28
C VAL A 337 -6.68 -21.17 27.17
N LYS A 338 -5.91 -20.79 28.20
CA LYS A 338 -6.26 -19.74 29.15
C LYS A 338 -5.31 -18.55 28.99
N GLU A 339 -5.87 -17.36 28.88
CA GLU A 339 -5.11 -16.11 28.88
C GLU A 339 -4.94 -15.63 30.33
N TYR A 340 -3.70 -15.38 30.72
CA TYR A 340 -3.33 -14.88 32.07
C TYR A 340 -3.02 -13.39 32.09
N GLY A 341 -2.96 -12.76 30.92
CA GLY A 341 -2.67 -11.35 30.76
C GLY A 341 -2.01 -11.05 29.41
N SER A 342 -1.47 -9.87 29.26
CA SER A 342 -0.74 -9.49 28.05
C SER A 342 0.36 -8.49 28.33
N ASN A 343 1.49 -8.62 27.65
CA ASN A 343 2.63 -7.72 27.72
C ASN A 343 2.65 -6.78 26.51
N LYS A 344 2.97 -5.52 26.69
CA LYS A 344 3.24 -4.60 25.60
C LYS A 344 4.62 -4.96 25.02
N ILE A 345 4.66 -5.30 23.73
CA ILE A 345 5.88 -5.74 23.05
C ILE A 345 6.36 -4.76 21.98
N ARG A 346 5.47 -3.87 21.48
CA ARG A 346 5.86 -2.88 20.48
C ARG A 346 5.01 -1.63 20.60
N GLU A 347 5.63 -0.50 20.32
CA GLU A 347 5.01 0.79 20.05
C GLU A 347 5.51 1.30 18.70
N THR A 348 4.61 1.82 17.89
CA THR A 348 4.95 2.42 16.58
C THR A 348 4.29 3.78 16.50
N GLY A 349 5.05 4.80 16.15
CA GLY A 349 4.57 6.13 15.79
C GLY A 349 5.01 6.47 14.38
N ILE A 350 4.09 6.95 13.54
CA ILE A 350 4.37 7.36 12.16
C ILE A 350 3.82 8.76 11.97
N LEU A 351 4.65 9.69 11.52
CA LEU A 351 4.27 11.01 11.07
C LEU A 351 4.65 11.15 9.60
N ASN A 352 3.68 11.43 8.76
CA ASN A 352 3.89 11.70 7.34
C ASN A 352 3.29 13.06 7.00
N VAL A 353 4.11 13.96 6.47
CA VAL A 353 3.72 15.33 6.11
C VAL A 353 4.15 15.60 4.68
N GLY A 354 3.28 16.23 3.90
CA GLY A 354 3.64 16.62 2.55
C GLY A 354 2.97 17.90 2.10
N VAL A 355 3.64 18.57 1.19
CA VAL A 355 3.13 19.77 0.50
C VAL A 355 3.43 19.63 -0.99
N SER A 356 2.47 19.95 -1.83
CA SER A 356 2.62 19.94 -3.27
C SER A 356 1.96 21.16 -3.91
N TYR A 357 2.56 21.63 -4.98
CA TYR A 357 2.04 22.67 -5.83
C TYR A 357 1.79 22.10 -7.23
N GLU A 358 0.66 22.46 -7.82
CA GLU A 358 0.27 22.07 -9.17
C GLU A 358 -0.25 23.28 -9.94
N TRP A 359 0.29 23.50 -11.13
CA TRP A 359 -0.24 24.44 -12.11
C TRP A 359 -0.90 23.65 -13.24
N THR A 360 -2.17 23.97 -13.53
CA THR A 360 -2.95 23.29 -14.56
C THR A 360 -3.49 24.32 -15.56
N ASN A 361 -3.22 24.11 -16.84
CA ASN A 361 -3.75 24.91 -17.93
C ASN A 361 -4.35 24.00 -19.00
N ASP A 362 -5.69 23.91 -19.04
CA ASP A 362 -6.45 23.02 -19.91
C ASP A 362 -5.95 21.57 -19.87
N ALA A 363 -5.00 21.23 -20.72
CA ALA A 363 -4.44 19.89 -20.82
C ALA A 363 -2.99 19.77 -20.32
N MET A 364 -2.31 20.91 -20.05
CA MET A 364 -0.96 20.91 -19.47
C MET A 364 -1.01 20.92 -17.96
N VAL A 365 -0.18 20.09 -17.33
CA VAL A 365 -0.02 20.03 -15.88
C VAL A 365 1.46 20.08 -15.55
N PHE A 366 1.84 20.91 -14.58
CA PHE A 366 3.16 20.93 -13.97
C PHE A 366 2.98 20.87 -12.46
N GLY A 367 3.68 19.98 -11.80
CA GLY A 367 3.59 19.85 -10.36
C GLY A 367 4.94 19.57 -9.73
N ALA A 368 5.06 20.01 -8.48
CA ALA A 368 6.19 19.66 -7.61
C ALA A 368 5.69 19.47 -6.18
N GLY A 369 6.35 18.59 -5.44
CA GLY A 369 5.99 18.32 -4.06
C GLY A 369 7.17 17.85 -3.24
N VAL A 370 7.03 18.02 -1.94
CA VAL A 370 7.97 17.50 -0.95
C VAL A 370 7.17 16.74 0.11
N SER A 371 7.73 15.66 0.61
CA SER A 371 7.17 14.93 1.75
C SER A 371 8.26 14.53 2.73
N PHE A 372 7.86 14.37 3.98
CA PHE A 372 8.71 13.96 5.08
C PHE A 372 8.00 12.85 5.85
N LEU A 373 8.74 11.79 6.16
CA LEU A 373 8.31 10.65 6.97
C LEU A 373 9.22 10.56 8.20
N ASP A 374 8.62 10.53 9.39
CA ASP A 374 9.25 10.14 10.64
C ASP A 374 8.53 8.90 11.18
N ARG A 375 9.27 7.82 11.38
CA ARG A 375 8.76 6.58 11.94
C ARG A 375 9.61 6.14 13.11
N ARG A 376 8.95 5.88 14.24
CA ARG A 376 9.56 5.41 15.49
C ARG A 376 8.98 4.06 15.86
N ASP A 377 9.85 3.08 16.01
CA ASP A 377 9.53 1.76 16.51
C ASP A 377 10.27 1.53 17.82
N VAL A 378 9.55 1.15 18.87
CA VAL A 378 10.12 0.70 20.15
C VAL A 378 9.64 -0.72 20.38
N VAL A 379 10.55 -1.67 20.48
CA VAL A 379 10.27 -3.10 20.59
C VAL A 379 10.85 -3.63 21.91
N SER A 380 10.01 -4.32 22.69
CA SER A 380 10.38 -4.97 23.95
C SER A 380 9.79 -6.37 23.97
N VAL A 381 10.37 -7.27 23.18
CA VAL A 381 9.90 -8.66 23.06
C VAL A 381 10.04 -9.39 24.39
N ARG A 382 11.04 -8.99 25.19
CA ARG A 382 11.26 -9.50 26.55
C ARG A 382 11.84 -8.40 27.46
N TYR A 383 11.13 -8.09 28.53
CA TYR A 383 11.62 -7.19 29.58
C TYR A 383 12.88 -7.78 30.26
N PRO A 384 13.94 -6.98 30.55
CA PRO A 384 14.00 -5.52 30.42
C PRO A 384 14.56 -4.99 29.10
N PHE A 385 14.80 -5.83 28.11
CA PHE A 385 15.44 -5.45 26.85
C PHE A 385 14.49 -4.61 25.99
N VAL A 386 14.98 -3.47 25.53
CA VAL A 386 14.26 -2.53 24.65
C VAL A 386 15.15 -2.18 23.48
N SER A 387 14.63 -2.36 22.28
CA SER A 387 15.27 -1.93 21.04
C SER A 387 14.41 -0.86 20.39
N GLY A 388 15.03 0.19 19.88
CA GLY A 388 14.36 1.28 19.20
C GLY A 388 14.96 1.57 17.84
N ARG A 389 14.13 1.99 16.91
CA ARG A 389 14.53 2.56 15.63
C ARG A 389 13.74 3.82 15.35
N GLU A 390 14.45 4.88 15.01
CA GLU A 390 13.90 6.09 14.46
C GLU A 390 14.35 6.21 13.01
N LEU A 391 13.41 6.28 12.09
CA LEU A 391 13.64 6.39 10.66
C LEU A 391 13.05 7.70 10.16
N MET A 392 13.87 8.53 9.55
CA MET A 392 13.47 9.78 8.92
C MET A 392 13.81 9.72 7.44
N SER A 393 12.87 10.09 6.58
CA SER A 393 13.13 10.21 5.15
C SER A 393 12.41 11.42 4.55
N GLY A 394 13.03 12.00 3.53
CA GLY A 394 12.48 13.07 2.73
C GLY A 394 12.40 12.66 1.26
N ASP A 395 11.34 13.07 0.58
CA ASP A 395 11.11 12.84 -0.84
C ASP A 395 10.75 14.17 -1.50
N VAL A 396 11.38 14.44 -2.65
CA VAL A 396 11.07 15.61 -3.50
C VAL A 396 10.73 15.08 -4.87
N ARG A 397 9.61 15.52 -5.42
CA ARG A 397 9.13 15.08 -6.75
C ARG A 397 8.73 16.27 -7.61
N ALA A 398 8.97 16.17 -8.91
CA ALA A 398 8.43 17.06 -9.92
C ALA A 398 7.87 16.23 -11.07
N TYR A 399 6.77 16.68 -11.63
CA TYR A 399 6.13 16.03 -12.76
C TYR A 399 5.54 17.04 -13.75
N ALA A 400 5.43 16.60 -14.99
CA ALA A 400 4.79 17.37 -16.04
C ALA A 400 3.98 16.47 -16.96
N THR A 401 2.87 16.99 -17.48
CA THR A 401 2.08 16.35 -18.52
C THR A 401 1.80 17.36 -19.61
N LEU A 402 2.14 17.00 -20.84
CA LEU A 402 2.08 17.87 -22.02
C LEU A 402 1.26 17.22 -23.13
N PRO A 403 0.22 17.87 -23.66
CA PRO A 403 -0.51 17.40 -24.81
C PRO A 403 0.17 17.80 -26.13
N PHE A 404 0.20 16.87 -27.09
CA PHE A 404 0.65 17.08 -28.46
C PHE A 404 -0.39 16.55 -29.43
N GLY A 405 -1.40 17.31 -29.72
CA GLY A 405 -2.51 16.90 -30.59
C GLY A 405 -3.27 15.68 -30.02
N LYS A 406 -3.06 14.50 -30.59
CA LYS A 406 -3.64 13.24 -30.10
C LYS A 406 -2.74 12.48 -29.12
N TRP A 407 -1.59 13.01 -28.84
CA TRP A 407 -0.62 12.45 -27.91
C TRP A 407 -0.60 13.23 -26.62
N GLU A 408 -0.28 12.53 -25.55
CA GLU A 408 0.01 13.10 -24.25
C GLU A 408 1.30 12.48 -23.74
N ILE A 409 2.24 13.33 -23.35
CA ILE A 409 3.53 12.90 -22.81
C ILE A 409 3.58 13.35 -21.34
N GLY A 410 3.75 12.39 -20.45
CA GLY A 410 3.94 12.63 -19.02
C GLY A 410 5.34 12.22 -18.58
N GLY A 411 5.94 13.00 -17.71
CA GLY A 411 7.22 12.66 -17.10
C GLY A 411 7.25 13.03 -15.62
N GLU A 412 8.02 12.30 -14.83
CA GLU A 412 8.28 12.62 -13.44
C GLU A 412 9.73 12.35 -13.08
N ILE A 413 10.21 13.06 -12.08
CA ILE A 413 11.50 12.84 -11.44
C ILE A 413 11.32 13.02 -9.94
N GLY A 414 11.91 12.12 -9.16
CA GLY A 414 11.91 12.15 -7.70
C GLY A 414 13.32 11.96 -7.15
N PHE A 415 13.55 12.49 -5.98
CA PHE A 415 14.74 12.22 -5.18
C PHE A 415 14.31 11.92 -3.75
N MET A 416 14.78 10.81 -3.22
CA MET A 416 14.52 10.41 -1.83
C MET A 416 15.85 10.17 -1.13
N ALA A 417 15.92 10.60 0.13
CA ALA A 417 17.01 10.26 1.04
C ALA A 417 16.49 10.17 2.47
N GLY A 418 17.15 9.36 3.28
CA GLY A 418 16.77 9.18 4.67
C GLY A 418 17.93 8.83 5.58
N ARG A 419 17.62 8.67 6.86
CA ARG A 419 18.52 8.16 7.87
C ARG A 419 17.76 7.31 8.88
N ALA A 420 18.43 6.33 9.47
CA ALA A 420 17.90 5.56 10.58
C ALA A 420 18.88 5.65 11.77
N ASN A 421 18.34 5.89 12.95
CA ASN A 421 19.05 5.84 14.20
C ASN A 421 18.51 4.63 14.98
N ASP A 422 19.41 3.73 15.35
CA ASP A 422 19.09 2.56 16.15
C ASP A 422 19.58 2.81 17.58
N SER A 423 18.75 2.51 18.58
CA SER A 423 19.11 2.53 19.98
C SER A 423 19.15 1.11 20.53
N GLU A 424 20.24 0.80 21.22
CA GLU A 424 20.47 -0.44 21.99
C GLU A 424 19.93 -1.72 21.36
N TRP A 425 20.66 -2.24 20.40
CA TRP A 425 20.29 -3.48 19.76
C TRP A 425 21.42 -4.51 19.83
N THR A 426 21.31 -5.40 20.81
CA THR A 426 22.25 -6.51 20.96
C THR A 426 21.49 -7.83 20.97
N VAL A 427 21.59 -8.58 19.88
CA VAL A 427 21.03 -9.95 19.77
C VAL A 427 21.65 -10.88 20.81
N SER A 428 22.89 -10.59 21.25
CA SER A 428 23.63 -11.39 22.23
C SER A 428 23.06 -11.34 23.64
N GLU A 429 22.25 -10.32 23.97
CA GLU A 429 21.62 -10.14 25.27
C GLU A 429 20.19 -10.67 25.33
N VAL A 430 19.65 -11.13 24.18
CA VAL A 430 18.33 -11.68 24.10
C VAL A 430 18.39 -13.15 24.51
N ASP A 431 17.65 -13.48 25.57
CA ASP A 431 17.57 -14.83 26.12
C ASP A 431 17.14 -15.88 25.08
N SER A 432 17.41 -17.14 25.36
CA SER A 432 17.18 -18.31 24.50
C SER A 432 15.78 -18.45 23.88
N ASP A 433 14.77 -17.80 24.48
CA ASP A 433 13.39 -17.84 24.00
C ASP A 433 13.08 -16.81 22.91
N VAL A 434 13.83 -15.72 22.82
CA VAL A 434 13.73 -14.75 21.73
C VAL A 434 14.85 -15.01 20.74
N LYS A 435 14.49 -15.31 19.52
CA LYS A 435 15.44 -15.63 18.47
C LYS A 435 15.40 -14.57 17.37
N ALA A 436 16.52 -14.41 16.74
CA ALA A 436 16.63 -13.72 15.47
C ALA A 436 16.76 -14.77 14.34
N PRO A 437 16.29 -14.49 13.11
CA PRO A 437 16.55 -15.37 12.00
C PRO A 437 18.06 -15.51 11.75
N PHE A 438 18.49 -16.64 11.19
CA PHE A 438 19.93 -16.93 11.01
C PHE A 438 20.69 -15.89 10.17
N ARG A 439 19.99 -15.13 9.30
CA ARG A 439 20.53 -14.00 8.50
C ARG A 439 20.08 -12.65 9.03
N HIS A 440 19.83 -12.55 10.30
CA HIS A 440 19.21 -11.40 10.91
C HIS A 440 19.89 -10.06 10.60
N GLY A 441 21.22 -9.96 10.84
CA GLY A 441 21.98 -8.74 10.58
C GLY A 441 21.86 -8.29 9.13
N GLU A 442 21.98 -9.22 8.18
CA GLU A 442 21.83 -8.95 6.75
C GLU A 442 20.40 -8.46 6.41
N LEU A 443 19.38 -9.14 6.91
CA LEU A 443 17.99 -8.77 6.64
C LEU A 443 17.64 -7.38 7.18
N TYR A 444 18.10 -7.10 8.37
CA TYR A 444 17.91 -5.81 9.02
C TYR A 444 18.65 -4.70 8.27
N SER A 445 19.92 -4.92 7.90
CA SER A 445 20.73 -3.96 7.15
C SER A 445 20.14 -3.66 5.78
N VAL A 446 19.71 -4.69 5.03
CA VAL A 446 19.04 -4.52 3.74
C VAL A 446 17.75 -3.71 3.88
N ALA A 447 16.89 -4.02 4.87
CA ALA A 447 15.65 -3.28 5.08
C ALA A 447 15.91 -1.82 5.47
N ARG A 448 16.90 -1.57 6.36
CA ARG A 448 17.31 -0.24 6.79
C ARG A 448 17.86 0.57 5.62
N GLU A 449 18.79 -0.01 4.84
CA GLU A 449 19.36 0.65 3.67
C GLU A 449 18.29 0.97 2.63
N TYR A 450 17.38 0.05 2.34
CA TYR A 450 16.31 0.27 1.37
C TYR A 450 15.41 1.48 1.73
N GLU A 451 15.17 1.71 3.01
CA GLU A 451 14.35 2.81 3.51
C GLU A 451 15.10 4.16 3.59
N THR A 452 16.45 4.16 3.59
CA THR A 452 17.25 5.35 3.85
C THR A 452 18.16 5.79 2.72
N ILE A 453 18.57 4.87 1.85
CA ILE A 453 19.55 5.14 0.80
C ILE A 453 19.09 6.24 -0.15
N PRO A 454 19.95 7.22 -0.46
CA PRO A 454 19.64 8.21 -1.48
C PRO A 454 19.38 7.56 -2.83
N ARG A 455 18.28 7.93 -3.47
CA ARG A 455 17.90 7.41 -4.78
C ARG A 455 17.16 8.42 -5.62
N ILE A 456 17.27 8.26 -6.92
CA ILE A 456 16.48 8.96 -7.92
C ILE A 456 15.46 8.00 -8.52
N ASP A 457 14.23 8.46 -8.59
CA ASP A 457 13.15 7.85 -9.35
C ASP A 457 12.90 8.70 -10.59
N ALA A 458 12.82 8.09 -11.75
CA ALA A 458 12.51 8.80 -12.98
C ALA A 458 11.45 8.04 -13.78
N GLY A 459 10.60 8.80 -14.45
CA GLY A 459 9.48 8.27 -15.11
C GLY A 459 9.06 8.97 -16.40
N LEU A 460 8.62 8.19 -17.43
CA LEU A 460 8.10 8.70 -18.71
C LEU A 460 6.90 7.86 -19.16
N GLY A 461 5.85 8.53 -19.61
CA GLY A 461 4.68 7.92 -20.19
C GLY A 461 4.26 8.62 -21.48
N VAL A 462 3.80 7.85 -22.45
CA VAL A 462 3.24 8.36 -23.70
C VAL A 462 1.88 7.72 -23.91
N THR A 463 0.84 8.54 -24.03
CA THR A 463 -0.52 8.10 -24.31
C THR A 463 -0.96 8.64 -25.67
N ARG A 464 -1.53 7.80 -26.51
CA ARG A 464 -2.16 8.19 -27.76
C ARG A 464 -3.66 7.99 -27.68
N TYR A 465 -4.40 9.05 -27.96
CA TYR A 465 -5.85 9.03 -28.07
C TYR A 465 -6.28 8.83 -29.54
N PHE A 466 -7.20 7.90 -29.74
CA PHE A 466 -7.77 7.59 -31.05
C PHE A 466 -9.21 8.13 -31.14
N ARG A 467 -9.87 7.84 -32.25
CA ARG A 467 -11.29 8.17 -32.44
C ARG A 467 -12.17 7.30 -31.51
N LYS A 468 -13.32 7.79 -31.12
CA LYS A 468 -14.30 7.10 -30.26
C LYS A 468 -13.80 6.77 -28.86
N GLY A 469 -12.93 7.62 -28.30
CA GLY A 469 -12.47 7.48 -26.91
C GLY A 469 -11.40 6.39 -26.67
N LEU A 470 -10.99 5.62 -27.68
CA LEU A 470 -9.92 4.64 -27.54
C LEU A 470 -8.59 5.33 -27.21
N PHE A 471 -7.78 4.71 -26.38
CA PHE A 471 -6.41 5.13 -26.09
C PHE A 471 -5.45 3.94 -25.94
N ALA A 472 -4.20 4.20 -26.20
CA ALA A 472 -3.10 3.30 -25.89
C ALA A 472 -1.98 4.07 -25.20
N ALA A 473 -1.43 3.53 -24.14
CA ALA A 473 -0.34 4.12 -23.40
C ALA A 473 0.83 3.14 -23.27
N VAL A 474 2.04 3.67 -23.35
CA VAL A 474 3.27 2.98 -22.99
C VAL A 474 3.94 3.80 -21.91
N ARG A 475 4.41 3.12 -20.89
CA ARG A 475 4.98 3.75 -19.71
C ARG A 475 6.24 3.02 -19.27
N GLY A 476 7.10 3.81 -18.74
CA GLY A 476 8.31 3.32 -18.26
C GLY A 476 8.79 4.05 -16.97
N SER A 477 9.37 3.41 -15.79
CA SER A 477 10.06 4.04 -14.65
C SER A 477 11.34 3.33 -14.29
N MET A 478 12.23 4.04 -13.68
CA MET A 478 13.42 3.46 -13.10
C MET A 478 13.76 4.14 -11.79
N THR A 479 14.29 3.34 -10.88
CA THR A 479 14.91 3.78 -9.64
C THR A 479 16.39 3.51 -9.70
N LYS A 480 17.19 4.52 -9.37
CA LYS A 480 18.65 4.39 -9.22
C LYS A 480 19.04 4.78 -7.79
N ALA A 481 19.50 3.81 -7.01
CA ALA A 481 20.11 4.03 -5.71
C ALA A 481 21.61 4.38 -5.86
N PHE A 482 22.11 5.21 -4.95
CA PHE A 482 23.51 5.64 -4.94
C PHE A 482 24.30 4.82 -3.95
N SER A 483 25.29 4.06 -4.47
CA SER A 483 26.26 3.30 -3.69
C SER A 483 25.63 2.38 -2.62
N PRO A 484 24.71 1.47 -2.98
CA PRO A 484 24.20 0.50 -2.02
C PRO A 484 25.34 -0.41 -1.55
N GLU A 485 25.36 -0.71 -0.26
CA GLU A 485 26.35 -1.57 0.39
C GLU A 485 25.76 -2.95 0.71
N GLU A 486 24.54 -2.98 1.22
CA GLU A 486 23.83 -4.18 1.66
C GLU A 486 22.90 -4.74 0.57
N ILE A 487 22.32 -3.87 -0.26
CA ILE A 487 21.43 -4.26 -1.36
C ILE A 487 22.27 -4.70 -2.56
N PRO A 488 22.02 -5.88 -3.16
CA PRO A 488 22.88 -6.45 -4.22
C PRO A 488 23.02 -5.61 -5.49
N GLY A 489 22.11 -4.68 -5.72
CA GLY A 489 22.12 -3.86 -6.93
C GLY A 489 21.55 -2.48 -6.72
N SER A 490 21.78 -1.60 -7.67
CA SER A 490 21.43 -0.18 -7.58
C SER A 490 20.27 0.25 -8.51
N TRP A 491 19.73 -0.68 -9.30
CA TRP A 491 18.70 -0.37 -10.30
C TRP A 491 17.46 -1.23 -10.12
N ARG A 492 16.30 -0.57 -10.24
CA ARG A 492 15.01 -1.23 -10.44
C ARG A 492 14.29 -0.51 -11.57
N TYR A 493 13.59 -1.26 -12.40
CA TYR A 493 12.84 -0.73 -13.53
C TYR A 493 11.52 -1.47 -13.69
N CYS A 494 10.56 -0.79 -14.28
CA CYS A 494 9.27 -1.38 -14.68
C CYS A 494 8.89 -0.87 -16.08
N ALA A 495 8.34 -1.62 -16.96
CA ALA A 495 7.81 -1.24 -18.26
C ALA A 495 6.38 -1.73 -18.37
N GLY A 496 5.49 -0.89 -18.89
CA GLY A 496 4.09 -1.24 -18.99
C GLY A 496 3.42 -0.68 -20.24
N MET A 497 2.32 -1.31 -20.60
CA MET A 497 1.40 -0.85 -21.63
C MET A 497 -0.03 -0.91 -21.14
N GLU A 498 -0.85 -0.01 -21.62
CA GLU A 498 -2.27 0.06 -21.30
C GLU A 498 -3.07 0.37 -22.54
N PHE A 499 -4.20 -0.28 -22.68
CA PHE A 499 -5.18 -0.05 -23.74
C PHE A 499 -6.54 0.18 -23.11
N GLY A 500 -7.23 1.22 -23.53
CA GLY A 500 -8.50 1.53 -22.90
C GLY A 500 -9.44 2.34 -23.78
N LEU A 501 -10.61 2.57 -23.21
CA LEU A 501 -11.71 3.33 -23.78
C LEU A 501 -12.23 4.31 -22.74
N THR A 502 -12.44 5.57 -23.15
CA THR A 502 -13.13 6.61 -22.37
C THR A 502 -14.45 6.96 -23.04
N PHE A 503 -15.51 7.14 -22.29
CA PHE A 503 -16.87 7.42 -22.81
C PHE A 503 -17.73 8.17 -21.78
#